data_14462e56ae3424ac6c0e1411a6b057e8
#
_entry.id   14462e56ae3424ac6c0e1411a6b057e8
#
_cell.length_a   1.000
_cell.length_b   1.000
_cell.length_c   1.000
_cell.angle_alpha   90.00
_cell.angle_beta   90.00
_cell.angle_gamma   90.00
#
_symmetry.space_group_name_H-M   'P 1'
#
loop_
_entity.id
_entity.type
_entity.pdbx_description
1 polymer ?
#
loop_
_entity_poly.entity_id
_entity_poly.type
_entity_poly.pdbx_seq_one_letter_code
_entity_poly.pdbx_strand_id
1 'polypeptide(L)'
;GFCSVCDWIGSNTEFAYQTPDTALADYFAASVAKVQAGNALHRFGLLAKAVSYKGLSVLLNSKESPRGVQVRVDGLPTTPGLTLIEAPTGSGKTEAALANAWRLLDQGIADSIVFALPTQATANAMLARAEEFAVKVFGDANVVLAHGKRAFNASFQRLVECGQRKTSQGKEEASVQCAAWLANSRKRVFLGQIGVCTVDQVLLSVLPVRHKFVRGFGLNKSVLIVDEVHAYDAYMHGLLGEVLRRQKAVGGSAILLSATLPAGVRAKLLAAWESSGVDDAPYPALWHATQGAASCMTVPDEHRPERREVMTECLKLPDAFPNDEVVGRIIAAAESGARVAVVMNLVDDAQRLARLLRHEITDRKITIDVDVFHARYRFIDRQAKEKATIAYYGRNAVRDKGRIIVATQVIEQSLDLDFDWMLTKICPVDLLFQRLGRLHRHQREHRPAGFELPRCTVLSVEDEDYGLHKLIYGNTRVLWRTELLLAGADRIVFPGAYRDWIEQVYQR
;
A
#
# COMPACT_ATOMS: atom_id res chain seq x y z
N GLY A 1 21.25 -2.22 19.12
CA GLY A 1 20.73 -2.99 17.98
C GLY A 1 21.67 -4.12 17.62
N PHE A 2 22.89 -3.82 17.17
CA PHE A 2 23.89 -4.83 16.79
C PHE A 2 24.15 -5.83 17.92
N CYS A 3 24.55 -5.38 19.12
CA CYS A 3 24.77 -6.26 20.26
C CYS A 3 23.57 -7.13 20.61
N SER A 4 22.36 -6.59 20.53
CA SER A 4 21.14 -7.38 20.79
C SER A 4 20.90 -8.48 19.74
N VAL A 5 21.25 -8.24 18.48
CA VAL A 5 21.17 -9.25 17.42
C VAL A 5 22.23 -10.32 17.64
N CYS A 6 23.47 -9.94 17.96
CA CYS A 6 24.52 -10.88 18.30
C CYS A 6 24.18 -11.75 19.52
N ASP A 7 23.64 -11.14 20.58
CA ASP A 7 23.14 -11.83 21.76
C ASP A 7 22.05 -12.85 21.41
N TRP A 8 21.08 -12.45 20.59
CA TRP A 8 20.00 -13.36 20.14
C TRP A 8 20.48 -14.53 19.27
N ILE A 9 21.57 -14.31 18.50
CA ILE A 9 22.19 -15.37 17.71
C ILE A 9 22.97 -16.30 18.64
N GLY A 10 23.86 -15.75 19.49
CA GLY A 10 24.70 -16.51 20.38
C GLY A 10 23.95 -17.27 21.47
N SER A 11 22.79 -16.77 21.92
CA SER A 11 21.93 -17.43 22.91
C SER A 11 20.95 -18.43 22.28
N ASN A 12 20.99 -18.65 20.96
CA ASN A 12 20.11 -19.61 20.31
C ASN A 12 20.63 -21.03 20.54
N THR A 13 19.72 -21.97 20.89
CA THR A 13 20.06 -23.38 21.13
C THR A 13 20.64 -24.09 19.91
N GLU A 14 20.44 -23.54 18.72
CA GLU A 14 20.99 -24.03 17.46
C GLU A 14 22.45 -23.56 17.22
N PHE A 15 22.97 -22.63 18.05
CA PHE A 15 24.36 -22.22 17.99
C PHE A 15 25.22 -23.28 18.67
N ALA A 16 26.25 -23.77 17.98
CA ALA A 16 27.11 -24.82 18.53
C ALA A 16 28.04 -24.22 19.63
N TYR A 17 27.84 -24.64 20.86
CA TYR A 17 28.72 -24.27 21.98
C TYR A 17 30.00 -25.11 21.97
N GLN A 18 31.08 -24.50 22.37
CA GLN A 18 32.32 -25.20 22.63
C GLN A 18 32.25 -25.89 23.99
N THR A 19 33.07 -26.90 24.19
CA THR A 19 33.21 -27.57 25.49
C THR A 19 33.84 -26.63 26.51
N PRO A 20 33.53 -26.75 27.83
CA PRO A 20 34.12 -25.91 28.87
C PRO A 20 35.65 -25.93 28.91
N ASP A 21 36.25 -26.99 28.42
CA ASP A 21 37.72 -27.18 28.43
C ASP A 21 38.43 -26.52 27.25
N THR A 22 37.69 -25.92 26.30
CA THR A 22 38.31 -25.20 25.17
C THR A 22 38.96 -23.91 25.64
N ALA A 23 40.25 -23.77 25.46
CA ALA A 23 40.96 -22.56 25.81
C ALA A 23 40.44 -21.36 24.96
N LEU A 24 40.31 -20.17 25.55
CA LEU A 24 39.83 -18.97 24.87
C LEU A 24 40.64 -18.64 23.61
N ALA A 25 41.98 -18.87 23.66
CA ALA A 25 42.84 -18.66 22.50
C ALA A 25 42.48 -19.57 21.32
N ASP A 26 42.14 -20.84 21.60
CA ASP A 26 41.76 -21.80 20.57
C ASP A 26 40.33 -21.50 20.01
N TYR A 27 39.45 -21.03 20.88
CA TYR A 27 38.10 -20.59 20.44
C TYR A 27 38.17 -19.38 19.51
N PHE A 28 39.00 -18.40 19.83
CA PHE A 28 39.23 -17.22 19.01
C PHE A 28 40.23 -17.44 17.87
N ALA A 29 40.95 -18.55 17.85
CA ALA A 29 41.78 -18.92 16.71
C ALA A 29 40.88 -18.92 15.45
N ALA A 30 41.33 -18.19 14.45
CA ALA A 30 40.52 -17.60 13.35
C ALA A 30 39.58 -18.55 12.57
N SER A 31 39.71 -19.85 12.69
CA SER A 31 38.94 -20.83 11.94
C SER A 31 37.57 -21.18 12.58
N VAL A 32 37.55 -21.46 13.89
CA VAL A 32 36.33 -22.02 14.55
C VAL A 32 35.25 -20.96 14.73
N ALA A 33 35.60 -19.85 15.37
CA ALA A 33 34.62 -18.76 15.62
C ALA A 33 34.09 -18.17 14.32
N LYS A 34 34.95 -18.01 13.31
CA LYS A 34 34.62 -17.43 12.03
C LYS A 34 33.71 -18.37 11.21
N VAL A 35 33.98 -19.65 11.19
CA VAL A 35 33.14 -20.66 10.51
C VAL A 35 31.78 -20.79 11.18
N GLN A 36 31.75 -20.84 12.53
CA GLN A 36 30.48 -20.91 13.27
C GLN A 36 29.63 -19.65 13.09
N ALA A 37 30.22 -18.46 13.13
CA ALA A 37 29.52 -17.20 12.88
C ALA A 37 28.96 -17.16 11.45
N GLY A 38 29.75 -17.56 10.45
CA GLY A 38 29.31 -17.65 9.05
C GLY A 38 28.14 -18.61 8.88
N ASN A 39 28.20 -19.81 9.46
CA ASN A 39 27.13 -20.79 9.43
C ASN A 39 25.86 -20.27 10.11
N ALA A 40 25.97 -19.60 11.26
CA ALA A 40 24.83 -19.03 11.95
C ALA A 40 24.17 -17.90 11.12
N LEU A 41 24.93 -17.00 10.53
CA LEU A 41 24.39 -15.93 9.69
C LEU A 41 23.67 -16.49 8.46
N HIS A 42 24.25 -17.51 7.82
CA HIS A 42 23.62 -18.20 6.70
C HIS A 42 22.32 -18.90 7.13
N ARG A 43 22.37 -19.69 8.19
CA ARG A 43 21.20 -20.44 8.71
C ARG A 43 20.05 -19.54 9.16
N PHE A 44 20.36 -18.39 9.75
CA PHE A 44 19.37 -17.43 10.19
C PHE A 44 18.90 -16.48 9.06
N GLY A 45 19.46 -16.61 7.87
CA GLY A 45 19.04 -15.84 6.70
C GLY A 45 19.43 -14.36 6.76
N LEU A 46 20.55 -14.03 7.42
CA LEU A 46 20.98 -12.65 7.68
C LEU A 46 22.01 -12.12 6.67
N LEU A 47 22.53 -12.98 5.81
CA LEU A 47 23.54 -12.55 4.83
C LEU A 47 22.89 -11.73 3.72
N ALA A 48 23.44 -10.54 3.48
CA ALA A 48 23.14 -9.76 2.29
C ALA A 48 23.61 -10.49 1.03
N LYS A 49 22.92 -10.29 -0.08
CA LYS A 49 23.30 -10.83 -1.38
C LYS A 49 23.56 -9.69 -2.34
N ALA A 50 24.66 -9.78 -3.05
CA ALA A 50 24.91 -8.90 -4.17
C ALA A 50 23.90 -9.20 -5.29
N VAL A 51 23.35 -8.17 -5.88
CA VAL A 51 22.41 -8.23 -6.98
C VAL A 51 22.83 -7.25 -8.06
N SER A 52 22.54 -7.56 -9.32
CA SER A 52 22.83 -6.65 -10.43
C SER A 52 21.54 -6.13 -11.03
N TYR A 53 21.43 -4.83 -11.20
CA TYR A 53 20.27 -4.19 -11.82
C TYR A 53 20.22 -4.50 -13.32
N LYS A 54 19.07 -5.03 -13.77
CA LYS A 54 18.86 -5.45 -15.17
C LYS A 54 17.78 -4.62 -15.88
N GLY A 55 17.39 -3.51 -15.30
CA GLY A 55 16.34 -2.64 -15.83
C GLY A 55 14.95 -2.92 -15.25
N LEU A 56 14.12 -1.89 -15.20
CA LEU A 56 12.75 -1.96 -14.68
C LEU A 56 11.88 -2.97 -15.46
N SER A 57 12.13 -3.19 -16.75
CA SER A 57 11.38 -4.12 -17.59
C SER A 57 11.34 -5.55 -17.04
N VAL A 58 12.35 -5.99 -16.29
CA VAL A 58 12.36 -7.30 -15.62
C VAL A 58 11.22 -7.45 -14.61
N LEU A 59 10.80 -6.36 -14.00
CA LEU A 59 9.70 -6.34 -13.01
C LEU A 59 8.32 -6.28 -13.67
N LEU A 60 8.24 -5.89 -14.94
CA LEU A 60 7.00 -5.80 -15.68
C LEU A 60 6.63 -7.16 -16.30
N ASN A 61 5.35 -7.31 -16.68
CA ASN A 61 4.94 -8.44 -17.49
C ASN A 61 5.49 -8.31 -18.91
N SER A 62 5.71 -9.42 -19.60
CA SER A 62 6.36 -9.47 -20.92
C SER A 62 5.69 -8.64 -22.02
N LYS A 63 4.44 -8.21 -21.81
CA LYS A 63 3.68 -7.37 -22.76
C LYS A 63 3.57 -5.91 -22.33
N GLU A 64 4.14 -5.54 -21.17
CA GLU A 64 4.05 -4.19 -20.62
C GLU A 64 5.34 -3.43 -20.86
N SER A 65 5.22 -2.15 -21.24
CA SER A 65 6.32 -1.19 -21.29
C SER A 65 6.25 -0.22 -20.12
N PRO A 66 7.39 0.37 -19.72
CA PRO A 66 7.43 1.39 -18.68
C PRO A 66 6.48 2.55 -19.00
N ARG A 67 5.71 3.01 -18.03
CA ARG A 67 4.71 4.08 -18.17
C ARG A 67 4.73 5.03 -16.99
N GLY A 68 4.20 6.23 -17.18
CA GLY A 68 4.08 7.22 -16.13
C GLY A 68 5.41 7.46 -15.43
N VAL A 69 5.41 7.38 -14.11
CA VAL A 69 6.61 7.59 -13.28
C VAL A 69 7.71 6.55 -13.49
N GLN A 70 7.37 5.38 -14.03
CA GLN A 70 8.34 4.29 -14.25
C GLN A 70 9.45 4.67 -15.23
N VAL A 71 9.16 5.49 -16.25
CA VAL A 71 10.15 5.93 -17.25
C VAL A 71 11.25 6.83 -16.69
N ARG A 72 11.04 7.36 -15.47
CA ARG A 72 12.01 8.22 -14.79
C ARG A 72 12.93 7.49 -13.81
N VAL A 73 12.65 6.22 -13.51
CA VAL A 73 13.38 5.46 -12.48
C VAL A 73 14.88 5.37 -12.77
N ASP A 74 15.24 5.08 -14.02
CA ASP A 74 16.65 4.92 -14.40
C ASP A 74 17.44 6.25 -14.36
N GLY A 75 16.74 7.39 -14.39
CA GLY A 75 17.32 8.73 -14.23
C GLY A 75 17.45 9.18 -12.77
N LEU A 76 16.92 8.42 -11.80
CA LEU A 76 17.09 8.79 -10.39
C LEU A 76 18.55 8.64 -9.94
N PRO A 77 19.07 9.52 -9.06
CA PRO A 77 20.39 9.32 -8.46
C PRO A 77 20.48 8.00 -7.70
N THR A 78 21.63 7.35 -7.79
CA THR A 78 21.98 6.15 -7.01
C THR A 78 22.84 6.52 -5.81
N THR A 79 22.43 7.53 -5.08
CA THR A 79 23.04 7.99 -3.82
C THR A 79 22.04 7.88 -2.69
N PRO A 80 22.47 7.79 -1.43
CA PRO A 80 21.55 7.84 -0.29
C PRO A 80 20.67 9.09 -0.36
N GLY A 81 19.36 8.90 -0.25
CA GLY A 81 18.40 10.00 -0.42
C GLY A 81 16.97 9.63 -0.10
N LEU A 82 16.09 10.64 -0.10
CA LEU A 82 14.65 10.49 -0.01
C LEU A 82 14.05 10.65 -1.40
N THR A 83 13.42 9.60 -1.91
CA THR A 83 12.62 9.67 -3.14
C THR A 83 11.15 9.73 -2.78
N LEU A 84 10.42 10.70 -3.31
CA LEU A 84 8.96 10.81 -3.18
C LEU A 84 8.33 10.60 -4.56
N ILE A 85 7.43 9.63 -4.69
CA ILE A 85 6.72 9.32 -5.93
C ILE A 85 5.24 9.66 -5.75
N GLU A 86 4.78 10.66 -6.48
CA GLU A 86 3.40 11.12 -6.51
C GLU A 86 2.76 10.80 -7.86
N ALA A 87 1.82 9.83 -7.87
CA ALA A 87 1.18 9.41 -9.11
C ALA A 87 -0.15 8.67 -8.81
N PRO A 88 -1.11 8.63 -9.76
CA PRO A 88 -2.41 8.00 -9.54
C PRO A 88 -2.33 6.55 -9.09
N THR A 89 -3.39 6.07 -8.45
CA THR A 89 -3.52 4.64 -8.13
C THR A 89 -3.51 3.81 -9.42
N GLY A 90 -2.74 2.73 -9.44
CA GLY A 90 -2.59 1.87 -10.63
C GLY A 90 -1.59 2.37 -11.68
N SER A 91 -0.86 3.44 -11.43
CA SER A 91 0.16 3.99 -12.34
C SER A 91 1.52 3.27 -12.30
N GLY A 92 1.65 2.21 -11.51
CA GLY A 92 2.91 1.45 -11.41
C GLY A 92 3.93 2.02 -10.42
N LYS A 93 3.48 2.80 -9.42
CA LYS A 93 4.35 3.34 -8.34
C LYS A 93 5.17 2.27 -7.63
N THR A 94 4.55 1.11 -7.37
CA THR A 94 5.21 0.02 -6.64
C THR A 94 6.37 -0.57 -7.42
N GLU A 95 6.20 -0.82 -8.73
CA GLU A 95 7.27 -1.29 -9.61
C GLU A 95 8.39 -0.25 -9.73
N ALA A 96 8.03 1.04 -9.82
CA ALA A 96 8.99 2.14 -9.82
C ALA A 96 9.82 2.18 -8.52
N ALA A 97 9.17 2.01 -7.37
CA ALA A 97 9.85 1.98 -6.07
C ALA A 97 10.76 0.75 -5.93
N LEU A 98 10.29 -0.43 -6.32
CA LEU A 98 11.08 -1.66 -6.26
C LEU A 98 12.28 -1.60 -7.21
N ALA A 99 12.12 -1.05 -8.43
CA ALA A 99 13.22 -0.86 -9.36
C ALA A 99 14.26 0.13 -8.82
N ASN A 100 13.82 1.26 -8.23
CA ASN A 100 14.74 2.20 -7.61
C ASN A 100 15.47 1.58 -6.40
N ALA A 101 14.75 0.83 -5.56
CA ALA A 101 15.37 0.09 -4.46
C ALA A 101 16.39 -0.93 -4.96
N TRP A 102 16.10 -1.65 -6.06
CA TRP A 102 17.03 -2.58 -6.69
C TRP A 102 18.29 -1.89 -7.19
N ARG A 103 18.19 -0.69 -7.78
CA ARG A 103 19.36 0.12 -8.16
C ARG A 103 20.24 0.48 -6.96
N LEU A 104 19.61 0.82 -5.83
CA LEU A 104 20.35 1.13 -4.58
C LEU A 104 21.03 -0.10 -3.99
N LEU A 105 20.42 -1.29 -4.11
CA LEU A 105 21.05 -2.57 -3.73
C LEU A 105 22.23 -2.92 -4.63
N ASP A 106 22.10 -2.74 -5.95
CA ASP A 106 23.18 -2.98 -6.93
C ASP A 106 24.42 -2.14 -6.64
N GLN A 107 24.23 -0.89 -6.18
CA GLN A 107 25.31 0.02 -5.81
C GLN A 107 25.85 -0.22 -4.38
N GLY A 108 25.34 -1.22 -3.65
CA GLY A 108 25.77 -1.51 -2.28
C GLY A 108 25.39 -0.44 -1.25
N ILE A 109 24.45 0.45 -1.58
CA ILE A 109 23.97 1.50 -0.67
C ILE A 109 23.09 0.89 0.43
N ALA A 110 22.40 -0.21 0.12
CA ALA A 110 21.61 -0.96 1.08
C ALA A 110 21.78 -2.48 0.87
N ASP A 111 21.47 -3.24 1.91
CA ASP A 111 21.56 -4.71 1.93
C ASP A 111 20.20 -5.38 1.83
N SER A 112 19.11 -4.63 2.01
CA SER A 112 17.74 -5.13 2.11
C SER A 112 16.70 -4.08 1.74
N ILE A 113 15.43 -4.53 1.61
CA ILE A 113 14.27 -3.67 1.37
C ILE A 113 13.26 -3.88 2.49
N VAL A 114 12.70 -2.80 3.00
CA VAL A 114 11.53 -2.82 3.90
C VAL A 114 10.37 -2.12 3.22
N PHE A 115 9.27 -2.85 3.02
CA PHE A 115 8.04 -2.32 2.46
C PHE A 115 6.99 -2.15 3.57
N ALA A 116 6.67 -0.91 3.91
CA ALA A 116 5.73 -0.53 4.96
C ALA A 116 4.40 -0.06 4.34
N LEU A 117 3.29 -0.65 4.77
CA LEU A 117 1.96 -0.43 4.21
C LEU A 117 0.96 0.01 5.30
N PRO A 118 -0.11 0.74 4.94
CA PRO A 118 -1.04 1.27 5.92
C PRO A 118 -1.86 0.18 6.64
N THR A 119 -2.15 -0.94 5.98
CA THR A 119 -3.04 -1.97 6.53
C THR A 119 -2.47 -3.38 6.41
N GLN A 120 -3.01 -4.31 7.22
CA GLN A 120 -2.66 -5.74 7.12
C GLN A 120 -3.10 -6.35 5.78
N ALA A 121 -4.20 -5.89 5.20
CA ALA A 121 -4.70 -6.37 3.92
C ALA A 121 -3.72 -6.00 2.78
N THR A 122 -3.25 -4.73 2.77
CA THR A 122 -2.25 -4.28 1.79
C THR A 122 -0.92 -5.00 1.98
N ALA A 123 -0.50 -5.25 3.23
CA ALA A 123 0.72 -6.02 3.53
C ALA A 123 0.61 -7.47 3.04
N ASN A 124 -0.54 -8.11 3.20
CA ASN A 124 -0.78 -9.45 2.66
C ASN A 124 -0.73 -9.48 1.12
N ALA A 125 -1.35 -8.50 0.45
CA ALA A 125 -1.33 -8.39 -1.01
C ALA A 125 0.10 -8.12 -1.53
N MET A 126 0.87 -7.31 -0.82
CA MET A 126 2.26 -7.01 -1.17
C MET A 126 3.19 -8.20 -1.01
N LEU A 127 2.88 -9.17 -0.13
CA LEU A 127 3.72 -10.35 0.08
C LEU A 127 3.95 -11.13 -1.23
N ALA A 128 2.91 -11.38 -2.03
CA ALA A 128 3.03 -12.10 -3.30
C ALA A 128 3.93 -11.34 -4.30
N ARG A 129 3.82 -10.02 -4.36
CA ARG A 129 4.69 -9.17 -5.20
C ARG A 129 6.14 -9.16 -4.70
N ALA A 130 6.33 -9.18 -3.39
CA ALA A 130 7.65 -9.28 -2.77
C ALA A 130 8.31 -10.64 -3.05
N GLU A 131 7.53 -11.73 -3.05
CA GLU A 131 8.00 -13.06 -3.46
C GLU A 131 8.44 -13.07 -4.93
N GLU A 132 7.61 -12.52 -5.83
CA GLU A 132 7.94 -12.43 -7.26
C GLU A 132 9.19 -11.57 -7.50
N PHE A 133 9.31 -10.42 -6.84
CA PHE A 133 10.49 -9.58 -6.88
C PHE A 133 11.73 -10.33 -6.37
N ALA A 134 11.60 -11.06 -5.24
CA ALA A 134 12.68 -11.84 -4.68
C ALA A 134 13.21 -12.90 -5.65
N VAL A 135 12.31 -13.63 -6.34
CA VAL A 135 12.68 -14.61 -7.36
C VAL A 135 13.45 -13.94 -8.52
N LYS A 136 12.94 -12.82 -9.02
CA LYS A 136 13.54 -12.12 -10.19
C LYS A 136 14.89 -11.49 -9.89
N VAL A 137 15.09 -10.97 -8.67
CA VAL A 137 16.24 -10.14 -8.30
C VAL A 137 17.30 -10.92 -7.54
N PHE A 138 16.90 -11.68 -6.53
CA PHE A 138 17.82 -12.40 -5.65
C PHE A 138 17.99 -13.88 -6.01
N GLY A 139 17.00 -14.48 -6.65
CA GLY A 139 16.91 -15.93 -6.86
C GLY A 139 16.63 -16.70 -5.57
N ASP A 140 17.37 -16.43 -4.50
CA ASP A 140 17.21 -16.99 -3.16
C ASP A 140 17.23 -15.86 -2.13
N ALA A 141 16.14 -15.68 -1.39
CA ALA A 141 16.00 -14.61 -0.42
C ALA A 141 15.05 -14.96 0.71
N ASN A 142 15.25 -14.32 1.86
CA ASN A 142 14.31 -14.37 2.97
C ASN A 142 13.31 -13.22 2.88
N VAL A 143 12.03 -13.56 2.68
CA VAL A 143 10.91 -12.63 2.69
C VAL A 143 10.15 -12.78 4.01
N VAL A 144 10.07 -11.72 4.77
CA VAL A 144 9.51 -11.72 6.14
C VAL A 144 8.27 -10.85 6.20
N LEU A 145 7.15 -11.40 6.68
CA LEU A 145 5.90 -10.66 6.91
C LEU A 145 5.73 -10.32 8.39
N ALA A 146 5.41 -9.07 8.71
CA ALA A 146 5.14 -8.63 10.08
C ALA A 146 3.90 -7.73 10.22
N HIS A 147 2.84 -8.32 10.72
CA HIS A 147 1.65 -7.64 11.23
C HIS A 147 0.92 -8.51 12.26
N GLY A 148 -0.17 -7.99 12.85
CA GLY A 148 -0.88 -8.65 13.95
C GLY A 148 -1.38 -10.06 13.64
N LYS A 149 -1.83 -10.33 12.41
CA LYS A 149 -2.48 -11.58 11.99
C LYS A 149 -1.65 -12.42 10.99
N ARG A 150 -0.34 -12.22 10.91
CA ARG A 150 0.54 -12.92 9.95
C ARG A 150 0.47 -14.45 10.05
N ALA A 151 0.19 -15.00 11.24
CA ALA A 151 0.07 -16.44 11.47
C ALA A 151 -1.08 -17.10 10.68
N PHE A 152 -2.06 -16.31 10.22
CA PHE A 152 -3.17 -16.78 9.41
C PHE A 152 -2.95 -16.57 7.90
N ASN A 153 -1.79 -16.07 7.48
CA ASN A 153 -1.46 -15.89 6.08
C ASN A 153 -0.84 -17.18 5.52
N ALA A 154 -1.58 -17.91 4.66
CA ALA A 154 -1.15 -19.18 4.11
C ALA A 154 0.13 -19.08 3.25
N SER A 155 0.29 -18.00 2.47
CA SER A 155 1.50 -17.78 1.68
C SER A 155 2.72 -17.59 2.58
N PHE A 156 2.59 -16.81 3.67
CA PHE A 156 3.68 -16.66 4.62
C PHE A 156 4.01 -17.97 5.35
N GLN A 157 3.01 -18.79 5.73
CA GLN A 157 3.27 -20.09 6.34
C GLN A 157 4.03 -21.01 5.38
N ARG A 158 3.69 -21.02 4.10
CA ARG A 158 4.43 -21.76 3.07
C ARG A 158 5.91 -21.33 3.01
N LEU A 159 6.20 -20.02 3.06
CA LEU A 159 7.59 -19.53 3.07
C LEU A 159 8.37 -20.01 4.30
N VAL A 160 7.72 -20.05 5.46
CA VAL A 160 8.31 -20.57 6.71
C VAL A 160 8.59 -22.07 6.60
N GLU A 161 7.65 -22.85 6.07
CA GLU A 161 7.82 -24.30 5.84
C GLU A 161 8.97 -24.57 4.86
N CYS A 162 9.08 -23.80 3.78
CA CYS A 162 10.21 -23.90 2.85
C CYS A 162 11.54 -23.67 3.56
N GLY A 163 11.63 -22.62 4.40
CA GLY A 163 12.83 -22.34 5.20
C GLY A 163 13.20 -23.47 6.19
N GLN A 164 12.20 -24.09 6.82
CA GLN A 164 12.40 -25.23 7.72
C GLN A 164 12.91 -26.47 7.00
N ARG A 165 12.32 -26.82 5.84
CA ARG A 165 12.76 -27.98 5.03
C ARG A 165 14.18 -27.81 4.54
N LYS A 166 14.59 -26.65 4.10
CA LYS A 166 15.95 -26.33 3.65
C LYS A 166 16.97 -26.56 4.77
N THR A 167 16.63 -26.11 5.97
CA THR A 167 17.48 -26.29 7.16
C THR A 167 17.63 -27.78 7.54
N SER A 168 16.59 -28.59 7.38
CA SER A 168 16.61 -30.01 7.76
C SER A 168 17.26 -30.94 6.74
N GLN A 169 17.23 -30.58 5.45
CA GLN A 169 17.69 -31.46 4.35
C GLN A 169 19.07 -31.08 3.77
N GLY A 170 19.66 -29.97 4.21
CA GLY A 170 20.96 -29.51 3.71
C GLY A 170 21.04 -29.21 2.20
N LYS A 171 19.89 -29.08 1.51
CA LYS A 171 19.84 -28.81 0.08
C LYS A 171 19.98 -27.32 -0.20
N GLU A 172 20.93 -26.97 -1.06
CA GLU A 172 21.22 -25.59 -1.50
C GLU A 172 20.39 -25.14 -2.73
N GLU A 173 19.18 -25.63 -2.94
CA GLU A 173 18.36 -25.14 -4.04
C GLU A 173 17.93 -23.68 -3.79
N ALA A 174 18.19 -22.82 -4.77
CA ALA A 174 17.79 -21.41 -4.74
C ALA A 174 16.26 -21.32 -4.60
N SER A 175 15.78 -20.73 -3.51
CA SER A 175 14.34 -20.59 -3.26
C SER A 175 14.02 -19.39 -2.38
N VAL A 176 12.90 -18.73 -2.65
CA VAL A 176 12.35 -17.72 -1.77
C VAL A 176 11.74 -18.41 -0.55
N GLN A 177 12.11 -17.96 0.64
CA GLN A 177 11.77 -18.60 1.91
C GLN A 177 11.68 -17.57 3.04
N CYS A 178 11.30 -18.03 4.23
CA CYS A 178 11.52 -17.29 5.47
C CYS A 178 12.18 -18.21 6.49
N ALA A 179 13.40 -17.92 6.87
CA ALA A 179 14.10 -18.68 7.89
C ALA A 179 13.29 -18.68 9.20
N ALA A 180 13.21 -19.83 9.86
CA ALA A 180 12.44 -20.00 11.09
C ALA A 180 12.83 -18.97 12.17
N TRP A 181 14.11 -18.67 12.28
CA TRP A 181 14.59 -17.66 13.20
C TRP A 181 14.04 -16.26 12.90
N LEU A 182 13.93 -15.86 11.64
CA LEU A 182 13.32 -14.59 11.23
C LEU A 182 11.80 -14.62 11.49
N ALA A 183 11.15 -15.73 11.21
CA ALA A 183 9.71 -15.90 11.38
C ALA A 183 9.24 -15.85 12.84
N ASN A 184 10.09 -16.26 13.80
CA ASN A 184 9.73 -16.35 15.22
C ASN A 184 9.39 -15.02 15.90
N SER A 185 9.78 -13.87 15.34
CA SER A 185 9.47 -12.58 15.93
C SER A 185 9.19 -11.50 14.88
N ARG A 186 8.10 -10.73 15.07
CA ARG A 186 7.81 -9.53 14.27
C ARG A 186 8.91 -8.47 14.34
N LYS A 187 9.73 -8.47 15.38
CA LYS A 187 10.84 -7.52 15.56
C LYS A 187 12.00 -7.80 14.60
N ARG A 188 12.07 -8.99 14.02
CA ARG A 188 13.11 -9.45 13.10
C ARG A 188 12.79 -9.20 11.63
N VAL A 189 11.63 -8.60 11.31
CA VAL A 189 11.20 -8.33 9.94
C VAL A 189 12.19 -7.50 9.14
N PHE A 190 12.92 -6.61 9.82
CA PHE A 190 13.91 -5.72 9.20
C PHE A 190 15.31 -6.36 9.05
N LEU A 191 15.47 -7.63 9.43
CA LEU A 191 16.72 -8.34 9.35
C LEU A 191 16.83 -9.29 8.15
N GLY A 192 15.71 -9.58 7.46
CA GLY A 192 15.70 -10.35 6.21
C GLY A 192 16.02 -9.49 5.00
N GLN A 193 16.21 -10.10 3.82
CA GLN A 193 16.48 -9.37 2.57
C GLN A 193 15.27 -8.53 2.14
N ILE A 194 14.04 -9.03 2.36
CA ILE A 194 12.82 -8.27 2.11
C ILE A 194 11.90 -8.37 3.31
N GLY A 195 11.61 -7.25 3.93
CA GLY A 195 10.62 -7.11 5.00
C GLY A 195 9.33 -6.49 4.48
N VAL A 196 8.18 -7.16 4.65
CA VAL A 196 6.86 -6.60 4.38
C VAL A 196 6.13 -6.42 5.70
N CYS A 197 5.65 -5.22 6.00
CA CYS A 197 5.02 -4.96 7.29
C CYS A 197 3.95 -3.87 7.20
N THR A 198 3.14 -3.78 8.25
CA THR A 198 2.36 -2.55 8.46
C THR A 198 3.26 -1.43 8.95
N VAL A 199 2.92 -0.18 8.59
CA VAL A 199 3.72 1.01 8.93
C VAL A 199 3.98 1.15 10.43
N ASP A 200 3.07 0.66 11.28
CA ASP A 200 3.26 0.64 12.74
C ASP A 200 4.60 0.03 13.15
N GLN A 201 5.05 -1.04 12.47
CA GLN A 201 6.30 -1.70 12.79
C GLN A 201 7.51 -0.78 12.55
N VAL A 202 7.43 0.09 11.54
CA VAL A 202 8.43 1.11 11.24
C VAL A 202 8.38 2.24 12.27
N LEU A 203 7.17 2.77 12.56
CA LEU A 203 6.98 3.85 13.53
C LEU A 203 7.40 3.45 14.95
N LEU A 204 7.27 2.17 15.32
CA LEU A 204 7.76 1.63 16.59
C LEU A 204 9.29 1.71 16.73
N SER A 205 10.05 1.97 15.66
CA SER A 205 11.51 2.15 15.74
C SER A 205 11.93 3.45 16.42
N VAL A 206 11.05 4.46 16.43
CA VAL A 206 11.31 5.78 17.00
C VAL A 206 10.61 5.99 18.35
N LEU A 207 9.62 5.16 18.69
CA LEU A 207 8.92 5.23 19.97
C LEU A 207 9.71 4.58 21.11
N PRO A 208 9.46 4.98 22.38
CA PRO A 208 10.15 4.43 23.57
C PRO A 208 9.61 3.04 23.94
N VAL A 209 9.69 2.08 23.01
CA VAL A 209 9.24 0.70 23.21
C VAL A 209 10.39 -0.29 23.29
N ARG A 210 10.13 -1.48 23.87
CA ARG A 210 11.13 -2.55 23.93
C ARG A 210 11.63 -2.93 22.52
N HIS A 211 12.92 -3.13 22.39
CA HIS A 211 13.60 -3.55 21.15
C HIS A 211 13.50 -2.53 19.98
N LYS A 212 13.23 -1.25 20.26
CA LYS A 212 13.30 -0.21 19.24
C LYS A 212 14.65 -0.18 18.51
N PHE A 213 15.74 -0.45 19.23
CA PHE A 213 17.11 -0.47 18.68
C PHE A 213 17.35 -1.60 17.67
N VAL A 214 16.66 -2.76 17.82
CA VAL A 214 16.73 -3.84 16.84
C VAL A 214 16.02 -3.43 15.54
N ARG A 215 14.85 -2.78 15.67
CA ARG A 215 14.14 -2.23 14.51
C ARG A 215 14.98 -1.17 13.79
N GLY A 216 15.53 -0.21 14.54
CA GLY A 216 16.41 0.82 13.98
C GLY A 216 17.63 0.21 13.28
N PHE A 217 18.27 -0.79 13.88
CA PHE A 217 19.43 -1.46 13.30
C PHE A 217 19.09 -2.11 11.94
N GLY A 218 17.97 -2.84 11.84
CA GLY A 218 17.55 -3.45 10.58
C GLY A 218 17.15 -2.42 9.52
N LEU A 219 16.46 -1.34 9.93
CA LEU A 219 16.08 -0.25 9.00
C LEU A 219 17.28 0.48 8.44
N ASN A 220 18.33 0.69 9.22
CA ASN A 220 19.54 1.44 8.79
C ASN A 220 20.20 0.84 7.55
N LYS A 221 20.08 -0.46 7.34
CA LYS A 221 20.65 -1.20 6.20
C LYS A 221 19.64 -1.43 5.06
N SER A 222 18.42 -0.94 5.20
CA SER A 222 17.36 -1.19 4.26
C SER A 222 17.04 0.06 3.43
N VAL A 223 16.62 -0.13 2.18
CA VAL A 223 15.80 0.87 1.49
C VAL A 223 14.40 0.80 2.10
N LEU A 224 14.00 1.86 2.78
CA LEU A 224 12.67 1.95 3.38
C LEU A 224 11.65 2.46 2.36
N ILE A 225 10.73 1.62 1.93
CA ILE A 225 9.59 2.00 1.08
C ILE A 225 8.36 2.15 1.95
N VAL A 226 7.71 3.31 1.91
CA VAL A 226 6.49 3.60 2.67
C VAL A 226 5.36 3.94 1.69
N ASP A 227 4.30 3.14 1.70
CA ASP A 227 3.18 3.29 0.76
C ASP A 227 2.01 4.06 1.37
N GLU A 228 1.22 4.70 0.49
CA GLU A 228 0.01 5.47 0.79
C GLU A 228 0.21 6.52 1.90
N VAL A 229 1.31 7.28 1.82
CA VAL A 229 1.71 8.25 2.85
C VAL A 229 0.63 9.32 3.09
N HIS A 230 -0.20 9.62 2.11
CA HIS A 230 -1.34 10.55 2.25
C HIS A 230 -2.41 10.06 3.23
N ALA A 231 -2.51 8.74 3.48
CA ALA A 231 -3.51 8.17 4.38
C ALA A 231 -3.15 8.32 5.87
N TYR A 232 -1.99 8.92 6.19
CA TYR A 232 -1.51 9.03 7.56
C TYR A 232 -2.03 10.30 8.22
N ASP A 233 -2.39 10.19 9.50
CA ASP A 233 -2.76 11.34 10.31
C ASP A 233 -1.54 12.21 10.70
N ALA A 234 -1.79 13.34 11.34
CA ALA A 234 -0.75 14.29 11.74
C ALA A 234 0.27 13.67 12.72
N TYR A 235 -0.17 12.77 13.60
CA TYR A 235 0.72 12.08 14.55
C TYR A 235 1.63 11.10 13.83
N MET A 236 1.08 10.28 12.93
CA MET A 236 1.85 9.36 12.11
C MET A 236 2.85 10.09 11.22
N HIS A 237 2.47 11.22 10.62
CA HIS A 237 3.41 12.08 9.86
C HIS A 237 4.55 12.59 10.73
N GLY A 238 4.28 12.98 11.98
CA GLY A 238 5.31 13.39 12.93
C GLY A 238 6.31 12.27 13.22
N LEU A 239 5.83 11.07 13.48
CA LEU A 239 6.67 9.88 13.71
C LEU A 239 7.45 9.47 12.45
N LEU A 240 6.81 9.51 11.27
CA LEU A 240 7.47 9.24 9.99
C LEU A 240 8.60 10.25 9.74
N GLY A 241 8.39 11.53 10.03
CA GLY A 241 9.43 12.55 9.95
C GLY A 241 10.65 12.20 10.82
N GLU A 242 10.43 11.66 12.04
CA GLU A 242 11.51 11.20 12.90
C GLU A 242 12.24 9.95 12.35
N VAL A 243 11.47 9.00 11.77
CA VAL A 243 12.06 7.84 11.06
C VAL A 243 12.96 8.32 9.92
N LEU A 244 12.49 9.26 9.11
CA LEU A 244 13.24 9.80 7.98
C LEU A 244 14.54 10.51 8.43
N ARG A 245 14.48 11.33 9.49
CA ARG A 245 15.68 11.96 10.06
C ARG A 245 16.72 10.93 10.48
N ARG A 246 16.30 9.85 11.14
CA ARG A 246 17.21 8.77 11.55
C ARG A 246 17.76 8.00 10.37
N GLN A 247 16.94 7.73 9.35
CA GLN A 247 17.38 7.06 8.14
C GLN A 247 18.45 7.88 7.42
N LYS A 248 18.26 9.20 7.32
CA LYS A 248 19.26 10.13 6.79
C LYS A 248 20.54 10.13 7.61
N ALA A 249 20.44 10.23 8.94
CA ALA A 249 21.59 10.33 9.85
C ALA A 249 22.52 9.12 9.75
N VAL A 250 22.04 7.97 9.32
CA VAL A 250 22.84 6.74 9.14
C VAL A 250 23.28 6.53 7.68
N GLY A 251 23.03 7.48 6.78
CA GLY A 251 23.33 7.34 5.35
C GLY A 251 22.41 6.37 4.61
N GLY A 252 21.23 6.09 5.13
CA GLY A 252 20.23 5.22 4.51
C GLY A 252 19.44 5.92 3.41
N SER A 253 18.46 5.21 2.84
CA SER A 253 17.56 5.71 1.78
C SER A 253 16.12 5.40 2.10
N ALA A 254 15.20 6.29 1.65
CA ALA A 254 13.77 6.08 1.78
C ALA A 254 13.03 6.42 0.47
N ILE A 255 11.95 5.70 0.20
CA ILE A 255 11.07 5.92 -0.94
C ILE A 255 9.65 6.03 -0.40
N LEU A 256 9.00 7.16 -0.62
CA LEU A 256 7.63 7.41 -0.19
C LEU A 256 6.71 7.38 -1.40
N LEU A 257 5.62 6.62 -1.30
CA LEU A 257 4.61 6.50 -2.35
C LEU A 257 3.32 7.15 -1.91
N SER A 258 2.74 7.95 -2.80
CA SER A 258 1.46 8.59 -2.57
C SER A 258 0.66 8.71 -3.86
N ALA A 259 -0.68 8.63 -3.75
CA ALA A 259 -1.54 9.02 -4.85
C ALA A 259 -1.58 10.56 -4.97
N THR A 260 -1.63 11.23 -3.84
CA THR A 260 -1.76 12.69 -3.74
C THR A 260 -1.16 13.17 -2.41
N LEU A 261 -0.41 14.27 -2.41
CA LEU A 261 0.09 14.89 -1.19
C LEU A 261 -0.16 16.40 -1.23
N PRO A 262 -0.78 16.96 -0.19
CA PRO A 262 -0.82 18.41 -0.02
C PRO A 262 0.61 18.99 0.04
N ALA A 263 0.85 20.14 -0.59
CA ALA A 263 2.15 20.79 -0.64
C ALA A 263 2.78 20.96 0.75
N GLY A 264 1.96 21.33 1.75
CA GLY A 264 2.42 21.49 3.13
C GLY A 264 2.89 20.18 3.79
N VAL A 265 2.32 19.04 3.42
CA VAL A 265 2.77 17.70 3.91
C VAL A 265 4.05 17.31 3.18
N ARG A 266 4.10 17.49 1.86
CA ARG A 266 5.30 17.23 1.06
C ARG A 266 6.49 18.03 1.57
N ALA A 267 6.32 19.33 1.81
CA ALA A 267 7.37 20.18 2.36
C ALA A 267 7.90 19.68 3.71
N LYS A 268 7.03 19.22 4.62
CA LYS A 268 7.42 18.67 5.92
C LYS A 268 8.23 17.37 5.79
N LEU A 269 7.85 16.49 4.85
CA LEU A 269 8.58 15.24 4.61
C LEU A 269 9.96 15.51 4.01
N LEU A 270 10.07 16.47 3.07
CA LEU A 270 11.35 16.90 2.52
C LEU A 270 12.22 17.60 3.58
N ALA A 271 11.63 18.43 4.43
CA ALA A 271 12.34 19.08 5.54
C ALA A 271 12.88 18.09 6.57
N ALA A 272 12.21 16.92 6.76
CA ALA A 272 12.76 15.84 7.59
C ALA A 272 14.06 15.26 7.02
N TRP A 273 14.30 15.46 5.72
CA TRP A 273 15.57 15.11 5.04
C TRP A 273 16.52 16.30 4.90
N GLU A 274 16.24 17.43 5.59
CA GLU A 274 16.94 18.72 5.47
C GLU A 274 17.01 19.23 4.04
N SER A 275 15.93 19.04 3.30
CA SER A 275 15.81 19.45 1.91
C SER A 275 14.57 20.34 1.71
N SER A 276 14.67 21.31 0.82
CA SER A 276 13.53 22.11 0.39
C SER A 276 13.00 21.60 -0.96
N GLY A 277 11.68 21.57 -1.11
CA GLY A 277 11.03 21.12 -2.34
C GLY A 277 10.75 22.25 -3.31
N VAL A 278 10.46 21.91 -4.57
CA VAL A 278 9.87 22.80 -5.57
C VAL A 278 8.35 22.69 -5.44
N ASP A 279 7.67 23.82 -5.21
CA ASP A 279 6.22 23.82 -4.91
C ASP A 279 5.34 23.55 -6.13
N ASP A 280 5.73 24.00 -7.31
CA ASP A 280 4.91 23.98 -8.54
C ASP A 280 5.23 22.85 -9.51
N ALA A 281 5.55 21.66 -9.00
CA ALA A 281 5.79 20.53 -9.87
C ALA A 281 4.49 19.98 -10.47
N PRO A 282 4.43 19.74 -11.79
CA PRO A 282 3.26 19.14 -12.43
C PRO A 282 3.03 17.72 -11.92
N TYR A 283 1.77 17.31 -11.92
CA TYR A 283 1.37 15.94 -11.53
C TYR A 283 1.24 15.04 -12.77
N PRO A 284 1.70 13.79 -12.74
CA PRO A 284 2.47 13.13 -11.69
C PRO A 284 3.96 13.54 -11.69
N ALA A 285 4.64 13.37 -10.55
CA ALA A 285 6.03 13.75 -10.41
C ALA A 285 6.81 12.88 -9.41
N LEU A 286 8.13 12.92 -9.51
CA LEU A 286 9.05 12.33 -8.55
C LEU A 286 9.97 13.43 -8.00
N TRP A 287 10.19 13.41 -6.71
CA TRP A 287 11.22 14.22 -6.05
C TRP A 287 12.32 13.31 -5.55
N HIS A 288 13.54 13.75 -5.72
CA HIS A 288 14.68 13.13 -5.06
C HIS A 288 15.39 14.18 -4.22
N ALA A 289 15.45 13.96 -2.91
CA ALA A 289 16.03 14.86 -1.96
C ALA A 289 17.35 14.29 -1.41
N THR A 290 18.39 15.07 -1.52
CA THR A 290 19.64 14.91 -0.80
C THR A 290 19.77 16.05 0.21
N GLN A 291 20.94 16.25 0.81
CA GLN A 291 21.12 17.38 1.70
C GLN A 291 21.05 18.72 0.94
N GLY A 292 20.18 19.61 1.39
CA GLY A 292 20.04 20.98 0.90
C GLY A 292 18.97 21.22 -0.15
N ALA A 293 18.88 20.42 -1.19
CA ALA A 293 17.92 20.62 -2.28
C ALA A 293 17.23 19.34 -2.71
N ALA A 294 15.95 19.44 -3.08
CA ALA A 294 15.23 18.41 -3.79
C ALA A 294 15.15 18.72 -5.28
N SER A 295 15.51 17.77 -6.12
CA SER A 295 15.24 17.81 -7.54
C SER A 295 13.88 17.22 -7.85
N CYS A 296 13.11 17.83 -8.75
CA CYS A 296 11.86 17.31 -9.25
C CYS A 296 12.02 16.78 -10.68
N MET A 297 11.58 15.56 -10.90
CA MET A 297 11.50 14.95 -12.24
C MET A 297 10.03 14.81 -12.64
N THR A 298 9.67 15.49 -13.71
CA THR A 298 8.33 15.42 -14.29
C THR A 298 8.21 14.27 -15.25
N VAL A 299 7.03 13.70 -15.35
CA VAL A 299 6.73 12.65 -16.34
C VAL A 299 6.56 13.31 -17.70
N PRO A 300 7.20 12.76 -18.77
CA PRO A 300 7.01 13.24 -20.14
C PRO A 300 5.55 13.18 -20.57
N ASP A 301 5.12 14.09 -21.45
CA ASP A 301 3.72 14.24 -21.85
C ASP A 301 3.14 12.94 -22.43
N GLU A 302 3.92 12.23 -23.26
CA GLU A 302 3.55 10.94 -23.86
C GLU A 302 3.36 9.79 -22.85
N HIS A 303 3.85 9.96 -21.64
CA HIS A 303 3.72 8.98 -20.54
C HIS A 303 2.82 9.46 -19.40
N ARG A 304 2.23 10.66 -19.52
CA ARG A 304 1.25 11.14 -18.55
C ARG A 304 -0.03 10.32 -18.60
N PRO A 305 -0.75 10.21 -17.47
CA PRO A 305 -2.06 9.58 -17.47
C PRO A 305 -3.00 10.26 -18.48
N GLU A 306 -3.73 9.46 -19.24
CA GLU A 306 -4.75 9.96 -20.16
C GLU A 306 -5.78 10.83 -19.43
N ARG A 307 -6.28 11.84 -20.14
CA ARG A 307 -7.40 12.63 -19.65
C ARG A 307 -8.61 11.75 -19.45
N ARG A 308 -9.18 11.80 -18.25
CA ARG A 308 -10.36 11.05 -17.87
C ARG A 308 -11.34 11.96 -17.17
N GLU A 309 -12.59 11.86 -17.56
CA GLU A 309 -13.69 12.59 -16.95
C GLU A 309 -14.57 11.63 -16.15
N VAL A 310 -15.01 12.07 -14.97
CA VAL A 310 -16.02 11.37 -14.16
C VAL A 310 -17.18 12.32 -13.96
N MET A 311 -18.35 11.93 -14.41
CA MET A 311 -19.59 12.71 -14.18
C MET A 311 -19.93 12.65 -12.69
N THR A 312 -20.17 13.80 -12.09
CA THR A 312 -20.43 13.92 -10.65
C THR A 312 -21.77 14.58 -10.37
N GLU A 313 -22.43 14.09 -9.35
CA GLU A 313 -23.66 14.62 -8.80
C GLU A 313 -23.53 14.64 -7.28
N CYS A 314 -23.90 15.73 -6.62
CA CYS A 314 -23.97 15.82 -5.17
C CYS A 314 -25.43 15.92 -4.73
N LEU A 315 -25.92 14.92 -4.03
CA LEU A 315 -27.29 14.88 -3.52
C LEU A 315 -27.29 15.15 -2.02
N LYS A 316 -28.03 16.17 -1.60
CA LYS A 316 -28.26 16.46 -0.18
C LYS A 316 -29.51 15.69 0.28
N LEU A 317 -29.34 14.87 1.29
CA LEU A 317 -30.39 14.01 1.83
C LEU A 317 -30.33 14.00 3.37
N PRO A 318 -31.46 13.82 4.06
CA PRO A 318 -31.43 13.59 5.49
C PRO A 318 -30.51 12.42 5.85
N ASP A 319 -29.61 12.61 6.81
CA ASP A 319 -28.58 11.63 7.23
C ASP A 319 -27.67 11.13 6.09
N ALA A 320 -27.67 11.78 4.93
CA ALA A 320 -26.98 11.32 3.71
C ALA A 320 -27.31 9.83 3.42
N PHE A 321 -28.52 9.38 3.68
CA PHE A 321 -28.96 8.00 3.44
C PHE A 321 -29.86 7.94 2.20
N PRO A 322 -29.72 6.94 1.30
CA PRO A 322 -30.54 6.80 0.12
C PRO A 322 -32.04 6.75 0.46
N ASN A 323 -32.82 7.65 -0.13
CA ASN A 323 -34.28 7.62 -0.10
C ASN A 323 -34.83 6.65 -1.16
N ASP A 324 -36.15 6.49 -1.24
CA ASP A 324 -36.81 5.55 -2.16
C ASP A 324 -36.49 5.85 -3.63
N GLU A 325 -36.35 7.13 -4.00
CA GLU A 325 -35.96 7.53 -5.35
C GLU A 325 -34.54 7.03 -5.70
N VAL A 326 -33.59 7.27 -4.80
CA VAL A 326 -32.20 6.83 -4.99
C VAL A 326 -32.10 5.30 -4.99
N VAL A 327 -32.85 4.62 -4.14
CA VAL A 327 -32.97 3.15 -4.12
C VAL A 327 -33.50 2.65 -5.47
N GLY A 328 -34.56 3.29 -6.00
CA GLY A 328 -35.11 2.99 -7.31
C GLY A 328 -34.08 3.16 -8.44
N ARG A 329 -33.30 4.26 -8.42
CA ARG A 329 -32.22 4.52 -9.39
C ARG A 329 -31.13 3.44 -9.32
N ILE A 330 -30.73 2.98 -8.11
CA ILE A 330 -29.74 1.92 -7.93
C ILE A 330 -30.21 0.60 -8.57
N ILE A 331 -31.47 0.23 -8.31
CA ILE A 331 -32.04 -1.00 -8.86
C ILE A 331 -32.16 -0.91 -10.38
N ALA A 332 -32.70 0.18 -10.93
CA ALA A 332 -32.84 0.38 -12.38
C ALA A 332 -31.48 0.35 -13.11
N ALA A 333 -30.44 0.92 -12.52
CA ALA A 333 -29.08 0.84 -13.07
C ALA A 333 -28.57 -0.61 -13.11
N ALA A 334 -28.83 -1.39 -12.08
CA ALA A 334 -28.43 -2.79 -12.08
C ALA A 334 -29.29 -3.63 -13.06
N GLU A 335 -30.58 -3.31 -13.25
CA GLU A 335 -31.44 -3.94 -14.28
C GLU A 335 -30.92 -3.69 -15.70
N SER A 336 -30.36 -2.49 -15.96
CA SER A 336 -29.72 -2.19 -17.26
C SER A 336 -28.36 -2.87 -17.45
N GLY A 337 -27.90 -3.69 -16.50
CA GLY A 337 -26.64 -4.44 -16.56
C GLY A 337 -25.47 -3.78 -15.82
N ALA A 338 -25.65 -2.62 -15.19
CA ALA A 338 -24.55 -1.91 -14.54
C ALA A 338 -24.04 -2.61 -13.28
N ARG A 339 -22.72 -2.50 -13.06
CA ARG A 339 -22.07 -2.82 -11.79
C ARG A 339 -22.10 -1.57 -10.92
N VAL A 340 -22.96 -1.58 -9.90
CA VAL A 340 -23.18 -0.44 -9.02
C VAL A 340 -22.48 -0.67 -7.69
N ALA A 341 -21.65 0.28 -7.27
CA ALA A 341 -21.06 0.31 -5.94
C ALA A 341 -21.74 1.36 -5.06
N VAL A 342 -22.19 0.99 -3.87
CA VAL A 342 -22.67 1.95 -2.87
C VAL A 342 -21.74 1.93 -1.67
N VAL A 343 -21.03 3.04 -1.43
CA VAL A 343 -20.01 3.15 -0.38
C VAL A 343 -20.55 3.94 0.80
N MET A 344 -20.83 3.24 1.88
CA MET A 344 -21.30 3.82 3.12
C MET A 344 -20.14 4.06 4.09
N ASN A 345 -20.25 5.08 4.93
CA ASN A 345 -19.19 5.38 5.92
C ASN A 345 -19.30 4.50 7.18
N LEU A 346 -20.50 4.02 7.50
CA LEU A 346 -20.79 3.18 8.66
C LEU A 346 -21.22 1.77 8.23
N VAL A 347 -20.79 0.76 8.98
CA VAL A 347 -21.17 -0.64 8.72
C VAL A 347 -22.68 -0.86 8.90
N ASP A 348 -23.27 -0.22 9.90
CA ASP A 348 -24.70 -0.37 10.21
C ASP A 348 -25.56 0.22 9.07
N ASP A 349 -25.15 1.35 8.49
CA ASP A 349 -25.78 1.93 7.30
C ASP A 349 -25.66 1.01 6.08
N ALA A 350 -24.48 0.43 5.87
CA ALA A 350 -24.26 -0.51 4.77
C ALA A 350 -25.16 -1.75 4.90
N GLN A 351 -25.30 -2.29 6.11
CA GLN A 351 -26.18 -3.43 6.38
C GLN A 351 -27.66 -3.06 6.24
N ARG A 352 -28.04 -1.88 6.73
CA ARG A 352 -29.42 -1.35 6.60
C ARG A 352 -29.81 -1.20 5.13
N LEU A 353 -28.95 -0.55 4.34
CA LEU A 353 -29.20 -0.36 2.91
C LEU A 353 -29.25 -1.68 2.14
N ALA A 354 -28.36 -2.61 2.44
CA ALA A 354 -28.38 -3.91 1.76
C ALA A 354 -29.66 -4.71 2.06
N ARG A 355 -30.21 -4.61 3.27
CA ARG A 355 -31.50 -5.22 3.62
C ARG A 355 -32.65 -4.55 2.85
N LEU A 356 -32.64 -3.23 2.78
CA LEU A 356 -33.64 -2.45 2.04
C LEU A 356 -33.63 -2.82 0.54
N LEU A 357 -32.45 -2.82 -0.08
CA LEU A 357 -32.33 -3.20 -1.51
C LEU A 357 -32.81 -4.62 -1.78
N ARG A 358 -32.48 -5.59 -0.93
CA ARG A 358 -32.93 -6.98 -1.07
C ARG A 358 -34.45 -7.11 -0.94
N HIS A 359 -35.06 -6.38 0.00
CA HIS A 359 -36.51 -6.33 0.18
C HIS A 359 -37.18 -5.80 -1.09
N GLU A 360 -36.78 -4.62 -1.57
CA GLU A 360 -37.32 -4.00 -2.77
C GLU A 360 -37.17 -4.87 -4.04
N ILE A 361 -36.00 -5.50 -4.20
CA ILE A 361 -35.73 -6.42 -5.32
C ILE A 361 -36.66 -7.65 -5.25
N THR A 362 -36.88 -8.18 -4.05
CA THR A 362 -37.78 -9.34 -3.85
C THR A 362 -39.22 -8.97 -4.13
N ASP A 363 -39.70 -7.83 -3.61
CA ASP A 363 -41.06 -7.36 -3.79
C ASP A 363 -41.38 -7.05 -5.26
N ARG A 364 -40.42 -6.49 -5.98
CA ARG A 364 -40.53 -6.23 -7.43
C ARG A 364 -40.30 -7.47 -8.30
N LYS A 365 -39.94 -8.62 -7.71
CA LYS A 365 -39.63 -9.88 -8.41
C LYS A 365 -38.48 -9.74 -9.43
N ILE A 366 -37.50 -8.93 -9.11
CA ILE A 366 -36.32 -8.65 -9.94
C ILE A 366 -35.20 -9.64 -9.58
N THR A 367 -34.40 -10.06 -10.56
CA THR A 367 -33.26 -10.98 -10.34
C THR A 367 -31.95 -10.21 -10.38
N ILE A 368 -31.61 -9.54 -9.28
CA ILE A 368 -30.34 -8.81 -9.08
C ILE A 368 -29.69 -9.27 -7.79
N ASP A 369 -28.39 -9.52 -7.83
CA ASP A 369 -27.61 -9.86 -6.65
C ASP A 369 -27.17 -8.60 -5.90
N VAL A 370 -27.31 -8.61 -4.57
CA VAL A 370 -26.83 -7.57 -3.66
C VAL A 370 -25.74 -8.15 -2.74
N ASP A 371 -24.51 -7.80 -3.02
CA ASP A 371 -23.35 -8.17 -2.23
C ASP A 371 -23.12 -7.17 -1.08
N VAL A 372 -22.51 -7.63 0.01
CA VAL A 372 -22.13 -6.77 1.14
C VAL A 372 -20.68 -7.02 1.52
N PHE A 373 -19.90 -5.93 1.63
CA PHE A 373 -18.49 -6.03 1.99
C PHE A 373 -18.06 -4.93 2.97
N HIS A 374 -17.68 -5.32 4.21
CA HIS A 374 -17.23 -4.40 5.26
C HIS A 374 -16.22 -5.05 6.22
N ALA A 375 -15.64 -4.28 7.14
CA ALA A 375 -14.57 -4.72 8.01
C ALA A 375 -15.00 -5.64 9.18
N ARG A 376 -16.30 -5.67 9.56
CA ARG A 376 -16.80 -6.43 10.74
C ARG A 376 -16.95 -7.95 10.50
N TYR A 377 -16.65 -8.45 9.29
CA TYR A 377 -16.62 -9.91 9.08
C TYR A 377 -15.46 -10.54 9.84
N ARG A 378 -15.64 -11.80 10.29
CA ARG A 378 -14.53 -12.60 10.80
C ARG A 378 -13.47 -12.75 9.72
N PHE A 379 -12.24 -12.96 10.11
CA PHE A 379 -11.10 -12.99 9.17
C PHE A 379 -11.30 -13.95 7.99
N ILE A 380 -11.74 -15.19 8.27
CA ILE A 380 -11.98 -16.22 7.23
C ILE A 380 -13.12 -15.78 6.30
N ASP A 381 -14.24 -15.30 6.87
CA ASP A 381 -15.40 -14.85 6.08
C ASP A 381 -15.03 -13.63 5.23
N ARG A 382 -14.19 -12.74 5.77
CA ARG A 382 -13.69 -11.58 5.03
C ARG A 382 -12.84 -11.97 3.83
N GLN A 383 -11.95 -12.96 3.98
CA GLN A 383 -11.15 -13.46 2.85
C GLN A 383 -12.03 -14.10 1.76
N ALA A 384 -13.04 -14.86 2.14
CA ALA A 384 -13.98 -15.43 1.19
C ALA A 384 -14.78 -14.34 0.43
N LYS A 385 -15.25 -13.33 1.16
CA LYS A 385 -15.94 -12.17 0.59
C LYS A 385 -15.04 -11.35 -0.34
N GLU A 386 -13.80 -11.15 0.02
CA GLU A 386 -12.80 -10.45 -0.81
C GLU A 386 -12.59 -11.17 -2.14
N LYS A 387 -12.38 -12.50 -2.09
CA LYS A 387 -12.27 -13.33 -3.30
C LYS A 387 -13.53 -13.25 -4.17
N ALA A 388 -14.71 -13.35 -3.57
CA ALA A 388 -15.97 -13.23 -4.28
C ALA A 388 -16.15 -11.83 -4.92
N THR A 389 -15.81 -10.77 -4.20
CA THR A 389 -15.85 -9.39 -4.70
C THR A 389 -14.93 -9.23 -5.93
N ILE A 390 -13.71 -9.74 -5.88
CA ILE A 390 -12.79 -9.71 -7.03
C ILE A 390 -13.34 -10.54 -8.20
N ALA A 391 -13.93 -11.70 -7.94
CA ALA A 391 -14.52 -12.55 -8.98
C ALA A 391 -15.69 -11.87 -9.71
N TYR A 392 -16.51 -11.09 -9.00
CA TYR A 392 -17.70 -10.45 -9.58
C TYR A 392 -17.46 -9.05 -10.14
N TYR A 393 -16.47 -8.32 -9.62
CA TYR A 393 -16.25 -6.90 -9.96
C TYR A 393 -14.83 -6.61 -10.46
N GLY A 394 -13.95 -7.61 -10.51
CA GLY A 394 -12.56 -7.44 -10.93
C GLY A 394 -12.37 -7.42 -12.45
N ARG A 395 -11.10 -7.34 -12.86
CA ARG A 395 -10.71 -7.28 -14.28
C ARG A 395 -11.30 -8.40 -15.14
N ASN A 396 -11.25 -9.63 -14.64
CA ASN A 396 -11.67 -10.83 -15.36
C ASN A 396 -13.12 -11.25 -15.06
N ALA A 397 -13.90 -10.40 -14.38
CA ALA A 397 -15.28 -10.69 -14.05
C ALA A 397 -16.15 -10.81 -15.30
N VAL A 398 -16.95 -11.88 -15.37
CA VAL A 398 -17.99 -12.03 -16.39
C VAL A 398 -19.11 -11.04 -16.07
N ARG A 399 -19.54 -10.25 -17.07
CA ARG A 399 -20.53 -9.16 -16.93
C ARG A 399 -21.79 -9.49 -17.70
N ASP A 400 -22.41 -10.62 -17.41
CA ASP A 400 -23.63 -11.12 -18.03
C ASP A 400 -24.92 -10.43 -17.53
N LYS A 401 -24.88 -9.91 -16.29
CA LYS A 401 -25.99 -9.22 -15.64
C LYS A 401 -25.50 -8.09 -14.74
N GLY A 402 -26.38 -7.14 -14.43
CA GLY A 402 -26.07 -6.11 -13.44
C GLY A 402 -25.93 -6.67 -12.02
N ARG A 403 -25.28 -5.91 -11.16
CA ARG A 403 -25.01 -6.34 -9.78
C ARG A 403 -24.76 -5.15 -8.87
N ILE A 404 -25.17 -5.25 -7.63
CA ILE A 404 -25.00 -4.18 -6.64
C ILE A 404 -24.04 -4.68 -5.55
N ILE A 405 -23.08 -3.85 -5.16
CA ILE A 405 -22.32 -4.05 -3.94
C ILE A 405 -22.52 -2.90 -2.98
N VAL A 406 -22.92 -3.20 -1.75
CA VAL A 406 -22.94 -2.23 -0.65
C VAL A 406 -21.72 -2.48 0.23
N ALA A 407 -20.85 -1.48 0.32
CA ALA A 407 -19.57 -1.63 1.01
C ALA A 407 -19.27 -0.44 1.91
N THR A 408 -18.22 -0.58 2.71
CA THR A 408 -17.61 0.53 3.42
C THR A 408 -16.23 0.84 2.80
N GLN A 409 -15.38 1.60 3.50
CA GLN A 409 -14.04 2.00 3.05
C GLN A 409 -13.13 0.82 2.61
N VAL A 410 -13.53 -0.42 2.87
CA VAL A 410 -12.76 -1.61 2.47
C VAL A 410 -12.56 -1.75 0.96
N ILE A 411 -13.37 -1.09 0.13
CA ILE A 411 -13.22 -1.11 -1.33
C ILE A 411 -12.22 -0.07 -1.85
N GLU A 412 -11.79 0.88 -1.03
CA GLU A 412 -10.84 1.93 -1.40
C GLU A 412 -9.43 1.37 -1.65
N GLN A 413 -9.05 0.33 -0.92
CA GLN A 413 -7.69 -0.17 -0.87
C GLN A 413 -7.56 -1.59 -1.43
N SER A 414 -6.43 -1.87 -2.08
CA SER A 414 -5.92 -3.20 -2.44
C SER A 414 -6.73 -4.05 -3.42
N LEU A 415 -7.97 -3.70 -3.74
CA LEU A 415 -8.80 -4.51 -4.63
C LEU A 415 -8.81 -3.94 -6.04
N ASP A 416 -8.65 -4.82 -7.02
CA ASP A 416 -8.74 -4.45 -8.44
C ASP A 416 -10.17 -4.59 -8.93
N LEU A 417 -11.00 -3.56 -8.63
CA LEU A 417 -12.44 -3.53 -8.92
C LEU A 417 -12.75 -2.52 -10.03
N ASP A 418 -13.84 -2.78 -10.76
CA ASP A 418 -14.29 -2.02 -11.92
C ASP A 418 -15.81 -1.85 -11.92
N PHE A 419 -16.28 -0.64 -11.63
CA PHE A 419 -17.69 -0.28 -11.54
C PHE A 419 -18.12 0.68 -12.66
N ASP A 420 -19.41 0.71 -12.97
CA ASP A 420 -20.00 1.64 -13.93
C ASP A 420 -20.53 2.90 -13.24
N TRP A 421 -21.16 2.71 -12.09
CA TRP A 421 -21.67 3.78 -11.25
C TRP A 421 -21.28 3.56 -9.79
N MET A 422 -20.95 4.66 -9.13
CA MET A 422 -20.66 4.67 -7.70
C MET A 422 -21.53 5.70 -6.99
N LEU A 423 -22.24 5.27 -5.97
CA LEU A 423 -22.82 6.15 -4.97
C LEU A 423 -21.92 6.11 -3.75
N THR A 424 -21.62 7.25 -3.18
CA THR A 424 -20.75 7.31 -2.00
C THR A 424 -21.22 8.37 -1.03
N LYS A 425 -21.21 8.07 0.26
CA LYS A 425 -21.34 9.13 1.26
C LYS A 425 -20.14 10.07 1.17
N ILE A 426 -20.37 11.33 1.53
CA ILE A 426 -19.32 12.37 1.59
C ILE A 426 -18.10 11.87 2.37
N CYS A 427 -16.93 12.14 1.86
CA CYS A 427 -15.64 11.76 2.44
C CYS A 427 -14.57 12.79 2.04
N PRO A 428 -13.40 12.81 2.67
CA PRO A 428 -12.25 13.60 2.22
C PRO A 428 -11.93 13.37 0.75
N VAL A 429 -11.49 14.41 0.05
CA VAL A 429 -11.26 14.42 -1.40
C VAL A 429 -10.26 13.35 -1.86
N ASP A 430 -9.23 13.09 -1.08
CA ASP A 430 -8.23 12.04 -1.35
C ASP A 430 -8.85 10.64 -1.35
N LEU A 431 -9.73 10.35 -0.39
CA LEU A 431 -10.51 9.11 -0.35
C LEU A 431 -11.55 9.05 -1.49
N LEU A 432 -12.17 10.19 -1.81
CA LEU A 432 -13.06 10.28 -2.98
C LEU A 432 -12.31 9.88 -4.24
N PHE A 433 -11.11 10.40 -4.47
CA PHE A 433 -10.30 10.04 -5.64
C PHE A 433 -9.89 8.55 -5.66
N GLN A 434 -9.64 7.93 -4.51
CA GLN A 434 -9.42 6.49 -4.44
C GLN A 434 -10.68 5.69 -4.84
N ARG A 435 -11.87 6.14 -4.39
CA ARG A 435 -13.17 5.57 -4.79
C ARG A 435 -13.38 5.73 -6.30
N LEU A 436 -13.21 6.94 -6.84
CA LEU A 436 -13.33 7.22 -8.27
C LEU A 436 -12.33 6.42 -9.12
N GLY A 437 -11.17 6.06 -8.57
CA GLY A 437 -10.22 5.15 -9.20
C GLY A 437 -10.74 3.72 -9.40
N ARG A 438 -11.92 3.37 -8.91
CA ARG A 438 -12.61 2.09 -9.12
C ARG A 438 -13.70 2.16 -10.20
N LEU A 439 -13.99 3.35 -10.70
CA LEU A 439 -14.91 3.54 -11.82
C LEU A 439 -14.16 3.36 -13.14
N HIS A 440 -14.71 2.64 -14.08
CA HIS A 440 -14.12 2.40 -15.40
C HIS A 440 -12.60 2.15 -15.36
N ARG A 441 -12.20 1.34 -14.38
CA ARG A 441 -10.78 1.07 -14.14
C ARG A 441 -10.11 0.26 -15.25
N HIS A 442 -10.90 -0.59 -15.90
CA HIS A 442 -10.46 -1.40 -17.02
C HIS A 442 -11.19 -0.99 -18.29
N GLN A 443 -10.49 -1.01 -19.41
CA GLN A 443 -11.12 -0.87 -20.71
C GLN A 443 -12.06 -2.04 -20.95
N ARG A 444 -13.29 -1.73 -21.40
CA ARG A 444 -14.33 -2.69 -21.74
C ARG A 444 -14.87 -2.35 -23.12
N GLU A 445 -15.12 -3.37 -23.93
CA GLU A 445 -15.72 -3.19 -25.26
C GLU A 445 -17.13 -2.57 -25.17
N HIS A 446 -17.89 -2.99 -24.15
CA HIS A 446 -19.23 -2.50 -23.92
C HIS A 446 -19.46 -2.12 -22.47
N ARG A 447 -20.12 -1.01 -22.26
CA ARG A 447 -20.67 -0.57 -20.97
C ARG A 447 -22.20 -0.49 -21.12
N PRO A 448 -22.98 -0.69 -20.04
CA PRO A 448 -24.44 -0.55 -20.09
C PRO A 448 -24.87 0.83 -20.54
N ALA A 449 -26.01 0.90 -21.25
CA ALA A 449 -26.58 2.17 -21.72
C ALA A 449 -26.76 3.18 -20.57
N GLY A 450 -26.29 4.41 -20.80
CA GLY A 450 -26.28 5.48 -19.80
C GLY A 450 -25.06 5.45 -18.85
N PHE A 451 -24.16 4.46 -19.00
CA PHE A 451 -22.91 4.34 -18.22
C PHE A 451 -21.67 4.28 -19.11
N GLU A 452 -21.74 4.85 -20.31
CA GLU A 452 -20.62 4.99 -21.24
C GLU A 452 -19.50 5.87 -20.64
N LEU A 453 -19.87 6.83 -19.79
CA LEU A 453 -18.98 7.60 -18.96
C LEU A 453 -19.11 7.18 -17.49
N PRO A 454 -17.99 7.15 -16.74
CA PRO A 454 -18.01 6.82 -15.33
C PRO A 454 -18.82 7.85 -14.54
N ARG A 455 -19.70 7.39 -13.67
CA ARG A 455 -20.59 8.24 -12.87
C ARG A 455 -20.35 8.07 -11.39
N CYS A 456 -20.37 9.19 -10.64
CA CYS A 456 -20.31 9.19 -9.19
C CYS A 456 -21.39 10.11 -8.62
N THR A 457 -22.24 9.57 -7.75
CA THR A 457 -23.19 10.34 -6.96
C THR A 457 -22.69 10.40 -5.52
N VAL A 458 -22.43 11.59 -5.01
CA VAL A 458 -22.02 11.82 -3.62
C VAL A 458 -23.24 12.18 -2.78
N LEU A 459 -23.49 11.42 -1.74
CA LEU A 459 -24.56 11.67 -0.78
C LEU A 459 -24.02 12.50 0.37
N SER A 460 -24.53 13.70 0.54
CA SER A 460 -24.20 14.61 1.64
C SER A 460 -25.42 14.92 2.50
N VAL A 461 -25.21 15.53 3.64
CA VAL A 461 -26.27 15.95 4.55
C VAL A 461 -26.89 17.26 4.09
N GLU A 462 -28.15 17.51 4.45
CA GLU A 462 -28.85 18.76 4.14
C GLU A 462 -28.31 19.94 4.93
N ASP A 463 -27.88 19.69 6.15
CA ASP A 463 -27.20 20.66 7.04
C ASP A 463 -25.70 20.44 7.03
N GLU A 464 -24.94 21.43 7.47
CA GLU A 464 -23.49 21.33 7.57
C GLU A 464 -22.99 20.53 8.80
N ASP A 465 -23.89 19.97 9.59
CA ASP A 465 -23.56 19.05 10.67
C ASP A 465 -23.43 17.61 10.13
N TYR A 466 -22.25 17.25 9.68
CA TYR A 466 -21.96 15.91 9.15
C TYR A 466 -22.18 14.75 10.13
N GLY A 467 -22.83 14.96 11.27
CA GLY A 467 -23.22 13.95 12.23
C GLY A 467 -22.07 13.02 12.61
N LEU A 468 -22.29 11.70 12.53
CA LEU A 468 -21.28 10.68 12.82
C LEU A 468 -20.12 10.67 11.82
N HIS A 469 -20.27 11.26 10.61
CA HIS A 469 -19.19 11.30 9.60
C HIS A 469 -18.00 12.13 10.07
N LYS A 470 -18.23 13.19 10.87
CA LYS A 470 -17.16 13.98 11.50
C LYS A 470 -16.30 13.16 12.47
N LEU A 471 -16.88 12.15 13.13
CA LEU A 471 -16.13 11.26 14.02
C LEU A 471 -15.24 10.28 13.26
N ILE A 472 -15.65 9.88 12.05
CA ILE A 472 -14.87 8.95 11.21
C ILE A 472 -13.65 9.64 10.61
N TYR A 473 -13.83 10.87 10.13
CA TYR A 473 -12.80 11.59 9.37
C TYR A 473 -12.08 12.68 10.17
N GLY A 474 -12.55 13.00 11.37
CA GLY A 474 -11.88 13.88 12.34
C GLY A 474 -11.79 15.36 11.95
N ASN A 475 -12.18 15.74 10.73
CA ASN A 475 -12.06 17.11 10.22
C ASN A 475 -13.24 17.51 9.32
N THR A 476 -14.22 18.17 9.91
CA THR A 476 -15.43 18.66 9.20
C THR A 476 -15.09 19.68 8.09
N ARG A 477 -14.08 20.51 8.27
CA ARG A 477 -13.66 21.48 7.26
C ARG A 477 -13.23 20.82 5.95
N VAL A 478 -12.57 19.66 6.03
CA VAL A 478 -12.19 18.88 4.84
C VAL A 478 -13.42 18.35 4.12
N LEU A 479 -14.43 17.85 4.84
CA LEU A 479 -15.69 17.38 4.26
C LEU A 479 -16.45 18.54 3.59
N TRP A 480 -16.58 19.67 4.28
CA TRP A 480 -17.25 20.86 3.77
C TRP A 480 -16.58 21.40 2.50
N ARG A 481 -15.24 21.52 2.49
CA ARG A 481 -14.50 21.97 1.30
C ARG A 481 -14.64 20.99 0.14
N THR A 482 -14.64 19.69 0.40
CA THR A 482 -14.88 18.67 -0.62
C THR A 482 -16.28 18.82 -1.21
N GLU A 483 -17.30 19.06 -0.38
CA GLU A 483 -18.68 19.29 -0.81
C GLU A 483 -18.81 20.55 -1.65
N LEU A 484 -18.15 21.66 -1.27
CA LEU A 484 -18.16 22.89 -2.07
C LEU A 484 -17.59 22.70 -3.47
N LEU A 485 -16.50 21.93 -3.62
CA LEU A 485 -15.93 21.61 -4.93
C LEU A 485 -16.88 20.74 -5.76
N LEU A 486 -17.55 19.79 -5.14
CA LEU A 486 -18.54 18.93 -5.80
C LEU A 486 -19.78 19.72 -6.24
N ALA A 487 -20.25 20.66 -5.40
CA ALA A 487 -21.41 21.49 -5.75
C ALA A 487 -21.13 22.44 -6.93
N GLY A 488 -19.87 22.81 -7.15
CA GLY A 488 -19.42 23.64 -8.26
C GLY A 488 -19.05 22.90 -9.54
N ALA A 489 -19.14 21.54 -9.55
CA ALA A 489 -18.64 20.76 -10.67
C ALA A 489 -19.61 19.61 -11.06
N ASP A 490 -20.05 19.58 -12.32
CA ASP A 490 -20.80 18.48 -12.91
C ASP A 490 -19.91 17.30 -13.36
N ARG A 491 -18.60 17.53 -13.40
CA ARG A 491 -17.58 16.54 -13.74
C ARG A 491 -16.25 16.81 -13.07
N ILE A 492 -15.49 15.77 -12.81
CA ILE A 492 -14.11 15.85 -12.33
C ILE A 492 -13.20 15.41 -13.46
N VAL A 493 -12.22 16.26 -13.83
CA VAL A 493 -11.27 16.01 -14.92
C VAL A 493 -9.91 15.63 -14.36
N PHE A 494 -9.50 14.39 -14.58
CA PHE A 494 -8.17 13.88 -14.22
C PHE A 494 -7.20 14.01 -15.41
N PRO A 495 -5.89 14.19 -15.17
CA PRO A 495 -5.19 14.19 -13.87
C PRO A 495 -5.17 15.56 -13.16
N GLY A 496 -5.66 16.67 -13.76
CA GLY A 496 -5.60 18.02 -13.17
C GLY A 496 -6.19 18.07 -11.77
N ALA A 497 -7.37 17.51 -11.57
CA ALA A 497 -8.06 17.52 -10.28
C ALA A 497 -7.24 16.95 -9.11
N TYR A 498 -6.30 16.01 -9.37
CA TYR A 498 -5.50 15.43 -8.29
C TYR A 498 -4.73 16.48 -7.48
N ARG A 499 -4.15 17.46 -8.14
CA ARG A 499 -3.42 18.50 -7.42
C ARG A 499 -4.35 19.62 -6.98
N ASP A 500 -5.16 20.14 -7.90
CA ASP A 500 -5.99 21.32 -7.66
C ASP A 500 -6.97 21.13 -6.51
N TRP A 501 -7.69 20.02 -6.48
CA TRP A 501 -8.68 19.76 -5.44
C TRP A 501 -8.04 19.42 -4.08
N ILE A 502 -6.92 18.70 -4.09
CA ILE A 502 -6.18 18.40 -2.85
C ILE A 502 -5.66 19.69 -2.21
N GLU A 503 -5.07 20.60 -2.98
CA GLU A 503 -4.57 21.86 -2.44
C GLU A 503 -5.72 22.71 -1.90
N GLN A 504 -6.82 22.85 -2.65
CA GLN A 504 -7.98 23.64 -2.20
C GLN A 504 -8.61 23.10 -0.92
N VAL A 505 -8.70 21.78 -0.77
CA VAL A 505 -9.30 21.15 0.42
C VAL A 505 -8.37 21.21 1.63
N TYR A 506 -7.06 20.97 1.44
CA TYR A 506 -6.11 20.83 2.55
C TYR A 506 -5.30 22.10 2.85
N GLN A 507 -5.43 23.17 2.06
CA GLN A 507 -4.84 24.47 2.41
C GLN A 507 -5.31 24.95 3.79
N ARG A 508 -4.39 25.53 4.56
CA ARG A 508 -4.67 26.11 5.90
C ARG A 508 -5.46 27.39 5.82
#